data_e6604d4319f088e54493dd648e443623
#
_entry.id   e6604d4319f088e54493dd648e443623
#
_cell.length_a   1.000
_cell.length_b   1.000
_cell.length_c   1.000
_cell.angle_alpha   90.00
_cell.angle_beta   90.00
_cell.angle_gamma   90.00
#
_symmetry.space_group_name_H-M   'P 1'
#
loop_
_entity.id
_entity.type
_entity.pdbx_description
1 polymer ?
#
loop_
_entity_poly.entity_id
_entity_poly.type
_entity_poly.pdbx_seq_one_letter_code
_entity_poly.pdbx_strand_id
1 'polypeptide(L)'
;MSTNNKASDHLLSIPDLIAKKRDGLELNSDEIQQFIVGLSNGDVQDCHVGAMLMAIYIQGMTESEICSMTMSMRDSGERLTWSKFRGTVVDKHSTGGIGDKISIPLAPALAACQMKVPMMSGRGLGITGGTLDKLEAIPGYKTQLTDEEIVEFNINCWLWNLFSIGET
;
A
#
# COMPACT_ATOMS: atom_id res chain seq x y z
N MET A 1 -36.80 -28.12 -19.95
CA MET A 1 -35.40 -28.18 -20.38
C MET A 1 -34.76 -26.83 -20.00
N SER A 2 -34.09 -26.82 -18.88
CA SER A 2 -33.47 -25.59 -18.34
C SER A 2 -32.01 -25.56 -18.79
N THR A 3 -31.71 -24.70 -19.71
CA THR A 3 -30.34 -24.50 -20.19
C THR A 3 -29.58 -23.67 -19.15
N ASN A 4 -28.82 -24.35 -18.32
CA ASN A 4 -27.79 -23.75 -17.46
C ASN A 4 -26.71 -23.18 -18.39
N ASN A 5 -26.80 -21.92 -18.71
CA ASN A 5 -25.73 -21.18 -19.35
C ASN A 5 -24.72 -20.82 -18.26
N LYS A 6 -23.78 -21.73 -17.97
CA LYS A 6 -22.55 -21.36 -17.28
C LYS A 6 -21.78 -20.45 -18.24
N ALA A 7 -21.89 -19.14 -18.02
CA ALA A 7 -20.92 -18.21 -18.57
C ALA A 7 -19.56 -18.67 -18.05
N SER A 8 -18.72 -19.16 -18.97
CA SER A 8 -17.32 -19.42 -18.70
C SER A 8 -16.73 -18.07 -18.33
N ASP A 9 -16.32 -17.91 -17.07
CA ASP A 9 -15.51 -16.78 -16.61
C ASP A 9 -14.19 -16.83 -17.40
N HIS A 10 -14.19 -16.24 -18.57
CA HIS A 10 -12.98 -15.92 -19.30
C HIS A 10 -12.37 -14.71 -18.61
N LEU A 11 -11.34 -14.91 -17.80
CA LEU A 11 -10.51 -13.83 -17.31
C LEU A 11 -10.07 -12.99 -18.51
N LEU A 12 -10.33 -11.70 -18.45
CA LEU A 12 -9.89 -10.75 -19.48
C LEU A 12 -8.37 -10.69 -19.50
N SER A 13 -7.78 -10.47 -20.67
CA SER A 13 -6.34 -10.21 -20.72
C SER A 13 -6.03 -8.84 -20.11
N ILE A 14 -4.79 -8.61 -19.63
CA ILE A 14 -4.39 -7.29 -19.10
C ILE A 14 -4.65 -6.15 -20.08
N PRO A 15 -4.34 -6.28 -21.39
CA PRO A 15 -4.72 -5.27 -22.37
C PRO A 15 -6.24 -5.02 -22.47
N ASP A 16 -7.06 -6.07 -22.33
CA ASP A 16 -8.52 -5.91 -22.37
C ASP A 16 -9.05 -5.19 -21.14
N LEU A 17 -8.48 -5.44 -19.95
CA LEU A 17 -8.79 -4.70 -18.73
C LEU A 17 -8.47 -3.21 -18.88
N ILE A 18 -7.31 -2.91 -19.45
CA ILE A 18 -6.89 -1.54 -19.74
C ILE A 18 -7.85 -0.87 -20.73
N ALA A 19 -8.20 -1.58 -21.81
CA ALA A 19 -9.15 -1.08 -22.80
C ALA A 19 -10.52 -0.81 -22.19
N LYS A 20 -11.02 -1.73 -21.35
CA LYS A 20 -12.29 -1.56 -20.62
C LYS A 20 -12.27 -0.29 -19.77
N LYS A 21 -11.20 -0.05 -19.01
CA LYS A 21 -11.06 1.16 -18.19
C LYS A 21 -10.91 2.42 -19.02
N ARG A 22 -10.10 2.38 -20.09
CA ARG A 22 -9.92 3.49 -21.04
C ARG A 22 -11.26 3.95 -21.61
N ASP A 23 -12.15 3.00 -21.91
CA ASP A 23 -13.45 3.27 -22.54
C ASP A 23 -14.52 3.71 -21.51
N GLY A 24 -14.13 3.96 -20.25
CA GLY A 24 -14.97 4.48 -19.19
C GLY A 24 -15.87 3.42 -18.52
N LEU A 25 -15.59 2.14 -18.76
CA LEU A 25 -16.32 1.06 -18.12
C LEU A 25 -15.74 0.74 -16.74
N GLU A 26 -16.61 0.37 -15.79
CA GLU A 26 -16.22 -0.01 -14.44
C GLU A 26 -15.56 -1.40 -14.43
N LEU A 27 -14.43 -1.50 -13.72
CA LEU A 27 -13.79 -2.78 -13.44
C LEU A 27 -14.45 -3.42 -12.22
N ASN A 28 -14.78 -4.69 -12.30
CA ASN A 28 -15.26 -5.43 -11.13
C ASN A 28 -14.10 -5.86 -10.20
N SER A 29 -14.45 -6.38 -9.02
CA SER A 29 -13.46 -6.77 -8.01
C SER A 29 -12.48 -7.82 -8.48
N ASP A 30 -12.94 -8.82 -9.27
CA ASP A 30 -12.08 -9.91 -9.76
C ASP A 30 -11.10 -9.40 -10.82
N GLU A 31 -11.53 -8.49 -11.68
CA GLU A 31 -10.70 -7.83 -12.68
C GLU A 31 -9.60 -6.96 -12.05
N ILE A 32 -9.96 -6.22 -11.00
CA ILE A 32 -9.01 -5.41 -10.23
C ILE A 32 -8.02 -6.33 -9.50
N GLN A 33 -8.51 -7.38 -8.85
CA GLN A 33 -7.65 -8.36 -8.18
C GLN A 33 -6.70 -9.03 -9.16
N GLN A 34 -7.18 -9.43 -10.34
CA GLN A 34 -6.35 -10.01 -11.39
C GLN A 34 -5.19 -9.07 -11.78
N PHE A 35 -5.48 -7.79 -11.96
CA PHE A 35 -4.46 -6.80 -12.32
C PHE A 35 -3.42 -6.64 -11.19
N ILE A 36 -3.86 -6.50 -9.94
CA ILE A 36 -2.97 -6.32 -8.78
C ILE A 36 -2.12 -7.55 -8.51
N VAL A 37 -2.72 -8.75 -8.55
CA VAL A 37 -1.97 -10.01 -8.38
C VAL A 37 -0.95 -10.19 -9.51
N GLY A 38 -1.35 -9.93 -10.75
CA GLY A 38 -0.44 -9.99 -11.88
C GLY A 38 0.72 -8.98 -11.77
N LEU A 39 0.48 -7.80 -11.20
CA LEU A 39 1.53 -6.83 -10.91
C LEU A 39 2.50 -7.35 -9.84
N SER A 40 2.00 -7.88 -8.73
CA SER A 40 2.83 -8.42 -7.65
C SER A 40 3.67 -9.63 -8.07
N ASN A 41 3.17 -10.44 -9.02
CA ASN A 41 3.87 -11.60 -9.54
C ASN A 41 4.84 -11.27 -10.68
N GLY A 42 4.86 -10.03 -11.17
CA GLY A 42 5.66 -9.63 -12.33
C GLY A 42 5.09 -10.03 -13.70
N ASP A 43 3.84 -10.49 -13.76
CA ASP A 43 3.15 -10.87 -15.00
C ASP A 43 2.66 -9.63 -15.78
N VAL A 44 2.50 -8.50 -15.11
CA VAL A 44 2.09 -7.22 -15.70
C VAL A 44 3.33 -6.37 -15.95
N GLN A 45 3.56 -6.04 -17.22
CA GLN A 45 4.71 -5.21 -17.62
C GLN A 45 4.50 -3.73 -17.25
N ASP A 46 5.58 -2.99 -17.06
CA ASP A 46 5.57 -1.54 -16.71
C ASP A 46 4.73 -0.70 -17.68
N CYS A 47 4.77 -1.03 -18.98
CA CYS A 47 3.95 -0.34 -19.97
C CYS A 47 2.44 -0.55 -19.74
N HIS A 48 2.02 -1.71 -19.27
CA HIS A 48 0.63 -1.97 -18.91
C HIS A 48 0.24 -1.22 -17.65
N VAL A 49 1.15 -1.14 -16.66
CA VAL A 49 0.94 -0.35 -15.44
C VAL A 49 0.74 1.13 -15.80
N GLY A 50 1.63 1.69 -16.59
CA GLY A 50 1.51 3.08 -17.06
C GLY A 50 0.22 3.35 -17.82
N ALA A 51 -0.18 2.44 -18.71
CA ALA A 51 -1.41 2.55 -19.47
C ALA A 51 -2.67 2.47 -18.58
N MET A 52 -2.70 1.55 -17.60
CA MET A 52 -3.81 1.45 -16.64
C MET A 52 -3.90 2.70 -15.76
N LEU A 53 -2.77 3.18 -15.22
CA LEU A 53 -2.74 4.40 -14.41
C LEU A 53 -3.23 5.62 -15.20
N MET A 54 -2.87 5.74 -16.49
CA MET A 54 -3.37 6.81 -17.34
C MET A 54 -4.86 6.67 -17.62
N ALA A 55 -5.36 5.45 -17.86
CA ALA A 55 -6.79 5.20 -18.03
C ALA A 55 -7.58 5.58 -16.76
N ILE A 56 -7.08 5.21 -15.59
CA ILE A 56 -7.66 5.59 -14.29
C ILE A 56 -7.62 7.12 -14.11
N TYR A 57 -6.51 7.76 -14.45
CA TYR A 57 -6.37 9.21 -14.30
C TYR A 57 -7.39 9.98 -15.15
N ILE A 58 -7.65 9.51 -16.38
CA ILE A 58 -8.59 10.16 -17.32
C ILE A 58 -10.04 9.89 -16.94
N GLN A 59 -10.38 8.65 -16.62
CA GLN A 59 -11.76 8.21 -16.39
C GLN A 59 -12.22 8.30 -14.94
N GLY A 60 -11.27 8.42 -13.99
CA GLY A 60 -11.56 8.30 -12.56
C GLY A 60 -11.87 6.87 -12.14
N MET A 61 -12.24 6.71 -10.88
CA MET A 61 -12.65 5.43 -10.29
C MET A 61 -13.95 5.62 -9.52
N THR A 62 -14.82 4.62 -9.55
CA THR A 62 -15.98 4.54 -8.66
C THR A 62 -15.53 4.20 -7.23
N GLU A 63 -16.40 4.44 -6.25
CA GLU A 63 -16.12 4.04 -4.86
C GLU A 63 -15.90 2.53 -4.72
N SER A 64 -16.63 1.73 -5.51
CA SER A 64 -16.48 0.28 -5.57
C SER A 64 -15.09 -0.13 -6.08
N GLU A 65 -14.63 0.49 -7.18
CA GLU A 65 -13.29 0.26 -7.73
C GLU A 65 -12.20 0.65 -6.73
N ILE A 66 -12.32 1.81 -6.07
CA ILE A 66 -11.36 2.28 -5.06
C ILE A 66 -11.28 1.29 -3.90
N CYS A 67 -12.43 0.85 -3.40
CA CYS A 67 -12.48 -0.13 -2.32
C CYS A 67 -11.82 -1.46 -2.73
N SER A 68 -12.18 -1.99 -3.89
CA SER A 68 -11.64 -3.25 -4.42
C SER A 68 -10.13 -3.16 -4.66
N MET A 69 -9.64 -2.05 -5.21
CA MET A 69 -8.21 -1.83 -5.44
C MET A 69 -7.46 -1.74 -4.11
N THR A 70 -7.97 -0.99 -3.15
CA THR A 70 -7.37 -0.85 -1.81
C THR A 70 -7.25 -2.21 -1.11
N MET A 71 -8.32 -3.00 -1.16
CA MET A 71 -8.33 -4.33 -0.54
C MET A 71 -7.37 -5.30 -1.25
N SER A 72 -7.36 -5.31 -2.58
CA SER A 72 -6.47 -6.15 -3.37
C SER A 72 -5.00 -5.79 -3.14
N MET A 73 -4.66 -4.50 -3.11
CA MET A 73 -3.30 -4.03 -2.80
C MET A 73 -2.89 -4.43 -1.38
N ARG A 74 -3.77 -4.25 -0.39
CA ARG A 74 -3.50 -4.67 0.99
C ARG A 74 -3.20 -6.17 1.08
N ASP A 75 -3.93 -6.98 0.34
CA ASP A 75 -3.88 -8.44 0.43
C ASP A 75 -2.83 -9.07 -0.49
N SER A 76 -2.23 -8.29 -1.41
CA SER A 76 -1.15 -8.76 -2.30
C SER A 76 0.23 -8.76 -1.65
N GLY A 77 0.41 -8.03 -0.54
CA GLY A 77 1.69 -7.93 0.18
C GLY A 77 1.72 -8.72 1.49
N GLU A 78 2.86 -8.66 2.16
CA GLU A 78 3.01 -9.23 3.49
C GLU A 78 2.20 -8.45 4.52
N ARG A 79 1.65 -9.17 5.50
CA ARG A 79 0.81 -8.59 6.55
C ARG A 79 1.44 -8.82 7.91
N LEU A 80 1.83 -7.74 8.57
CA LEU A 80 2.34 -7.81 9.93
C LEU A 80 1.22 -8.22 10.90
N THR A 81 1.53 -9.13 11.81
CA THR A 81 0.60 -9.59 12.85
C THR A 81 1.02 -9.05 14.21
N TRP A 82 0.08 -8.40 14.86
CA TRP A 82 0.32 -7.71 16.15
C TRP A 82 -0.17 -8.53 17.35
N SER A 83 -0.40 -9.83 17.19
CA SER A 83 -0.94 -10.72 18.23
C SER A 83 -0.11 -10.79 19.52
N LYS A 84 1.18 -10.48 19.42
CA LYS A 84 2.11 -10.46 20.58
C LYS A 84 2.05 -9.15 21.38
N PHE A 85 1.36 -8.12 20.87
CA PHE A 85 1.30 -6.82 21.54
C PHE A 85 0.14 -6.73 22.52
N ARG A 86 0.43 -6.17 23.69
CA ARG A 86 -0.61 -5.69 24.61
C ARG A 86 -0.80 -4.20 24.37
N GLY A 87 -2.01 -3.78 24.10
CA GLY A 87 -2.34 -2.38 23.87
C GLY A 87 -2.77 -2.09 22.43
N THR A 88 -2.98 -0.81 22.15
CA THR A 88 -3.44 -0.33 20.84
C THR A 88 -2.24 -0.11 19.93
N VAL A 89 -2.27 -0.71 18.76
CA VAL A 89 -1.31 -0.45 17.67
C VAL A 89 -1.97 0.55 16.74
N VAL A 90 -1.26 1.61 16.40
CA VAL A 90 -1.75 2.70 15.56
C VAL A 90 -0.73 3.08 14.50
N ASP A 91 -1.21 3.45 13.36
CA ASP A 91 -0.43 4.06 12.29
C ASP A 91 -1.17 5.26 11.71
N LYS A 92 -0.48 6.12 11.00
CA LYS A 92 -1.01 7.27 10.31
C LYS A 92 -0.35 7.42 8.95
N HIS A 93 -1.14 7.50 7.91
CA HIS A 93 -0.65 7.79 6.57
C HIS A 93 -0.74 9.30 6.27
N SER A 94 0.25 9.84 5.54
CA SER A 94 0.15 11.22 5.05
C SER A 94 -0.78 11.29 3.83
N THR A 95 -1.35 12.47 3.61
CA THR A 95 -2.17 12.71 2.40
C THR A 95 -1.31 12.99 1.15
N GLY A 96 0.01 13.00 1.30
CA GLY A 96 0.97 13.22 0.21
C GLY A 96 1.14 14.69 -0.20
N GLY A 97 1.97 14.91 -1.20
CA GLY A 97 2.12 16.19 -1.92
C GLY A 97 3.07 17.21 -1.30
N ILE A 98 2.94 17.57 -0.04
CA ILE A 98 3.72 18.67 0.58
C ILE A 98 4.82 18.16 1.54
N GLY A 99 4.89 16.88 1.74
CA GLY A 99 5.80 16.25 2.70
C GLY A 99 5.24 16.20 4.11
N ASP A 100 5.43 15.06 4.74
CA ASP A 100 4.94 14.78 6.08
C ASP A 100 5.90 15.32 7.14
N LYS A 101 5.45 16.30 7.91
CA LYS A 101 6.17 16.84 9.06
C LYS A 101 5.58 16.36 10.38
N ILE A 102 4.33 15.91 10.35
CA ILE A 102 3.56 15.56 11.56
C ILE A 102 4.02 14.24 12.14
N SER A 103 4.42 13.26 11.33
CA SER A 103 4.82 11.93 11.80
C SER A 103 5.94 11.97 12.82
N ILE A 104 6.92 12.86 12.65
CA ILE A 104 8.08 12.95 13.54
C ILE A 104 7.67 13.34 14.99
N PRO A 105 6.87 14.38 15.24
CA PRO A 105 6.40 14.68 16.60
C PRO A 105 5.23 13.79 17.06
N LEU A 106 4.40 13.31 16.15
CA LEU A 106 3.22 12.51 16.47
C LEU A 106 3.57 11.12 17.01
N ALA A 107 4.52 10.46 16.39
CA ALA A 107 4.89 9.09 16.78
C ALA A 107 5.36 9.01 18.25
N PRO A 108 6.31 9.84 18.74
CA PRO A 108 6.68 9.84 20.13
C PRO A 108 5.55 10.30 21.08
N ALA A 109 4.67 11.20 20.63
CA ALA A 109 3.52 11.62 21.42
C ALA A 109 2.52 10.45 21.64
N LEU A 110 2.23 9.68 20.59
CA LEU A 110 1.39 8.48 20.70
C LEU A 110 2.05 7.40 21.56
N ALA A 111 3.37 7.22 21.43
CA ALA A 111 4.12 6.29 22.26
C ALA A 111 4.07 6.70 23.75
N ALA A 112 4.15 8.00 24.05
CA ALA A 112 3.97 8.51 25.41
C ALA A 112 2.55 8.26 25.96
N CYS A 113 1.56 8.15 25.08
CA CYS A 113 0.20 7.71 25.42
C CYS A 113 0.04 6.18 25.50
N GLN A 114 1.15 5.44 25.61
CA GLN A 114 1.20 3.97 25.70
C GLN A 114 0.65 3.24 24.46
N MET A 115 0.66 3.88 23.31
CA MET A 115 0.35 3.25 22.03
C MET A 115 1.61 2.69 21.39
N LYS A 116 1.47 1.58 20.63
CA LYS A 116 2.53 1.07 19.78
C LYS A 116 2.39 1.70 18.41
N VAL A 117 3.48 2.26 17.89
CA VAL A 117 3.44 3.07 16.68
C VAL A 117 4.46 2.55 15.65
N PRO A 118 4.19 1.40 15.01
CA PRO A 118 4.99 0.89 13.91
C PRO A 118 4.64 1.69 12.65
N MET A 119 5.14 2.92 12.55
CA MET A 119 4.74 3.83 11.50
C MET A 119 5.50 3.54 10.21
N MET A 120 4.78 3.07 9.19
CA MET A 120 5.33 2.90 7.85
C MET A 120 5.40 4.25 7.12
N SER A 121 6.48 4.48 6.41
CA SER A 121 6.66 5.71 5.64
C SER A 121 7.39 5.44 4.33
N GLY A 122 7.11 6.27 3.33
CA GLY A 122 7.78 6.25 2.04
C GLY A 122 8.89 7.29 1.94
N ARG A 123 9.65 7.17 0.85
CA ARG A 123 10.59 8.20 0.40
C ARG A 123 9.86 9.35 -0.27
N GLY A 124 10.58 10.43 -0.50
CA GLY A 124 10.05 11.59 -1.22
C GLY A 124 9.67 11.28 -2.65
N LEU A 125 8.66 11.99 -3.13
CA LEU A 125 8.20 11.94 -4.50
C LEU A 125 8.32 13.32 -5.14
N GLY A 126 8.87 13.38 -6.35
CA GLY A 126 9.06 14.63 -7.09
C GLY A 126 10.00 15.60 -6.35
N ILE A 127 9.50 16.79 -6.02
CA ILE A 127 10.29 17.85 -5.37
C ILE A 127 10.24 17.81 -3.83
N THR A 128 9.53 16.85 -3.24
CA THR A 128 9.37 16.77 -1.77
C THR A 128 10.23 15.65 -1.20
N GLY A 129 10.90 15.89 -0.06
CA GLY A 129 11.54 14.84 0.71
C GLY A 129 10.53 14.07 1.56
N GLY A 130 10.66 12.74 1.58
CA GLY A 130 9.86 11.87 2.44
C GLY A 130 10.31 11.95 3.90
N THR A 131 9.54 11.33 4.78
CA THR A 131 9.88 11.27 6.20
C THR A 131 11.14 10.45 6.44
N LEU A 132 11.31 9.35 5.68
CA LEU A 132 12.52 8.53 5.75
C LEU A 132 13.77 9.30 5.36
N ASP A 133 13.69 10.09 4.27
CA ASP A 133 14.82 10.91 3.80
C ASP A 133 15.30 11.92 4.86
N LYS A 134 14.35 12.43 5.66
CA LYS A 134 14.67 13.34 6.77
C LYS A 134 15.34 12.63 7.94
N LEU A 135 14.90 11.42 8.24
CA LEU A 135 15.44 10.64 9.36
C LEU A 135 16.81 10.05 9.03
N GLU A 136 17.06 9.69 7.79
CA GLU A 136 18.38 9.24 7.31
C GLU A 136 19.45 10.34 7.38
N ALA A 137 19.04 11.62 7.46
CA ALA A 137 19.97 12.70 7.76
C ALA A 137 20.56 12.64 9.18
N ILE A 138 19.97 11.82 10.07
CA ILE A 138 20.49 11.58 11.42
C ILE A 138 21.52 10.47 11.33
N PRO A 139 22.81 10.72 11.67
CA PRO A 139 23.84 9.69 11.58
C PRO A 139 23.49 8.43 12.37
N GLY A 140 23.53 7.27 11.73
CA GLY A 140 23.25 5.98 12.36
C GLY A 140 21.77 5.62 12.50
N TYR A 141 20.85 6.44 11.99
CA TYR A 141 19.42 6.09 11.97
C TYR A 141 19.14 5.05 10.88
N LYS A 142 18.56 3.91 11.26
CA LYS A 142 18.23 2.80 10.37
C LYS A 142 16.75 2.90 9.99
N THR A 143 16.45 3.08 8.71
CA THR A 143 15.08 3.19 8.17
C THR A 143 14.55 1.89 7.56
N GLN A 144 15.44 1.02 7.09
CA GLN A 144 15.08 -0.29 6.55
C GLN A 144 15.17 -1.34 7.65
N LEU A 145 14.05 -1.94 8.00
CA LEU A 145 13.94 -2.96 9.03
C LEU A 145 13.27 -4.20 8.45
N THR A 146 13.69 -5.39 8.92
CA THR A 146 12.96 -6.63 8.65
C THR A 146 11.72 -6.73 9.53
N ASP A 147 10.79 -7.61 9.17
CA ASP A 147 9.56 -7.83 9.93
C ASP A 147 9.87 -8.27 11.37
N GLU A 148 10.91 -9.11 11.56
CA GLU A 148 11.36 -9.55 12.87
C GLU A 148 11.90 -8.35 13.68
N GLU A 149 12.72 -7.50 13.09
CA GLU A 149 13.24 -6.29 13.74
C GLU A 149 12.10 -5.34 14.13
N ILE A 150 11.12 -5.16 13.26
CA ILE A 150 9.94 -4.32 13.53
C ILE A 150 9.19 -4.85 14.74
N VAL A 151 8.92 -6.14 14.79
CA VAL A 151 8.23 -6.78 15.90
C VAL A 151 9.06 -6.67 17.18
N GLU A 152 10.36 -6.96 17.13
CA GLU A 152 11.25 -6.90 18.29
C GLU A 152 11.38 -5.49 18.86
N PHE A 153 11.59 -4.48 18.03
CA PHE A 153 11.67 -3.08 18.45
C PHE A 153 10.37 -2.62 19.11
N ASN A 154 9.21 -2.99 18.56
CA ASN A 154 7.92 -2.60 19.13
C ASN A 154 7.60 -3.36 20.44
N ILE A 155 8.14 -4.57 20.67
CA ILE A 155 8.00 -5.28 21.94
C ILE A 155 8.82 -4.61 23.03
N ASN A 156 10.08 -4.29 22.73
CA ASN A 156 11.09 -3.90 23.70
C ASN A 156 11.15 -2.38 23.96
N CYS A 157 10.71 -1.56 23.03
CA CYS A 157 10.72 -0.11 23.13
C CYS A 157 9.32 0.49 23.03
N TRP A 158 9.03 1.44 23.91
CA TRP A 158 7.90 2.37 23.77
C TRP A 158 8.21 3.44 22.73
N LEU A 159 9.45 3.48 22.24
CA LEU A 159 9.93 4.43 21.26
C LEU A 159 9.41 4.07 19.86
N TRP A 160 8.96 5.07 19.18
CA TRP A 160 8.49 5.05 17.80
C TRP A 160 9.58 4.60 16.83
N ASN A 161 9.18 3.82 15.83
CA ASN A 161 10.02 3.48 14.69
C ASN A 161 9.32 3.93 13.42
N LEU A 162 9.94 4.84 12.69
CA LEU A 162 9.60 5.15 11.31
C LEU A 162 10.49 4.30 10.41
N PHE A 163 9.89 3.45 9.60
CA PHE A 163 10.61 2.50 8.74
C PHE A 163 9.94 2.35 7.36
N SER A 164 10.68 1.82 6.42
CA SER A 164 10.14 1.20 5.21
C SER A 164 10.37 -0.30 5.29
N ILE A 165 9.45 -1.09 4.76
CA ILE A 165 9.70 -2.50 4.46
C ILE A 165 10.64 -2.50 3.25
N GLY A 166 11.76 -3.22 3.35
CA GLY A 166 12.73 -3.31 2.27
C GLY A 166 12.05 -3.91 1.03
N GLU A 167 12.35 -3.35 -0.14
CA GLU A 167 12.10 -4.04 -1.39
C GLU A 167 12.99 -5.29 -1.40
N THR A 168 12.35 -6.48 -1.33
CA THR A 168 13.01 -7.77 -1.58
C THR A 168 13.11 -8.01 -3.07
#